data_691852d4bddd3279f34b362bf605d9ec
#
_entry.id   691852d4bddd3279f34b362bf605d9ec
#
_cell.length_a   1.000
_cell.length_b   1.000
_cell.length_c   1.000
_cell.angle_alpha   90.00
_cell.angle_beta   90.00
_cell.angle_gamma   90.00
#
_symmetry.space_group_name_H-M   'P 1'
#
loop_
_entity.id
_entity.type
_entity.pdbx_description
1 polymer ?
#
loop_
_entity_poly.entity_id
_entity_poly.type
_entity_poly.pdbx_seq_one_letter_code
_entity_poly.pdbx_strand_id
1 'polypeptide(L)'
;MVAAVADGLIFSGRNGGRHLRPAWWMDLHRGLGGYALACTGLHLATAFGADIGVGVAELFVPGAATVDATAYTLGVVATYVLALTVITSWPRRRLPRRLWHVVHLLSVPAAALAGVHAYRLGTDARAPLYLGLCCLTAGAAVYPLGLRLTGLAGRGRRPRTAGLEPPA
;
A
#
# COMPACT_ATOMS: atom_id res chain seq x y z
N MET A 1 1.77 -3.27 6.18
CA MET A 1 1.62 -2.46 4.94
C MET A 1 0.34 -2.77 4.19
N VAL A 2 0.05 -4.01 3.77
CA VAL A 2 -1.16 -4.36 3.00
C VAL A 2 -2.45 -3.99 3.73
N ALA A 3 -2.54 -4.23 5.05
CA ALA A 3 -3.71 -3.85 5.85
C ALA A 3 -3.99 -2.33 5.81
N ALA A 4 -2.96 -1.49 5.88
CA ALA A 4 -3.12 -0.04 5.77
C ALA A 4 -3.60 0.39 4.38
N VAL A 5 -3.11 -0.27 3.31
CA VAL A 5 -3.57 -0.02 1.94
C VAL A 5 -5.03 -0.46 1.75
N ALA A 6 -5.40 -1.64 2.23
CA ALA A 6 -6.77 -2.15 2.16
C ALA A 6 -7.74 -1.23 2.90
N ASP A 7 -7.39 -0.82 4.13
CA ASP A 7 -8.15 0.12 4.93
C ASP A 7 -8.36 1.46 4.21
N GLY A 8 -7.29 2.04 3.66
CA GLY A 8 -7.36 3.29 2.89
C GLY A 8 -8.21 3.18 1.62
N LEU A 9 -8.17 2.03 0.91
CA LEU A 9 -8.99 1.77 -0.26
C LEU A 9 -10.49 1.66 0.09
N ILE A 10 -10.81 0.97 1.17
CA ILE A 10 -12.19 0.83 1.68
C ILE A 10 -12.73 2.22 2.09
N PHE A 11 -11.97 2.95 2.90
CA PHE A 11 -12.35 4.27 3.40
C PHE A 11 -12.60 5.28 2.27
N SER A 12 -11.74 5.29 1.26
CA SER A 12 -11.85 6.26 0.16
C SER A 12 -12.89 5.85 -0.90
N GLY A 13 -13.37 4.59 -0.90
CA GLY A 13 -14.27 4.02 -1.92
C GLY A 13 -15.71 4.53 -1.88
N ARG A 14 -16.15 5.27 -0.85
CA ARG A 14 -17.54 5.73 -0.66
C ARG A 14 -18.59 4.60 -0.64
N ASN A 15 -18.17 3.33 -0.67
CA ASN A 15 -19.05 2.17 -0.74
C ASN A 15 -19.72 1.84 0.61
N GLY A 16 -19.24 2.42 1.70
CA GLY A 16 -19.75 2.21 3.06
C GLY A 16 -20.91 3.12 3.49
N GLY A 17 -21.46 3.94 2.59
CA GLY A 17 -22.53 4.86 2.96
C GLY A 17 -22.10 5.93 4.00
N ARG A 18 -23.07 6.79 4.38
CA ARG A 18 -22.83 7.89 5.31
C ARG A 18 -22.57 7.42 6.76
N HIS A 19 -23.00 6.21 7.08
CA HIS A 19 -22.97 5.63 8.44
C HIS A 19 -21.68 4.91 8.81
N LEU A 20 -20.78 4.61 7.84
CA LEU A 20 -19.53 3.85 8.04
C LEU A 20 -18.28 4.74 7.96
N ARG A 21 -18.32 5.95 8.50
CA ARG A 21 -17.13 6.83 8.60
C ARG A 21 -16.89 7.32 10.03
N PRO A 22 -16.71 6.43 11.01
CA PRO A 22 -16.34 6.85 12.34
C PRO A 22 -14.96 7.51 12.33
N ALA A 23 -14.74 8.50 13.21
CA ALA A 23 -13.45 9.21 13.31
C ALA A 23 -12.27 8.26 13.57
N TRP A 24 -12.50 7.18 14.34
CA TRP A 24 -11.49 6.17 14.65
C TRP A 24 -10.91 5.44 13.42
N TRP A 25 -11.62 5.41 12.27
CA TRP A 25 -11.12 4.76 11.06
C TRP A 25 -9.86 5.45 10.49
N MET A 26 -9.83 6.77 10.54
CA MET A 26 -8.66 7.53 10.12
C MET A 26 -7.48 7.34 11.10
N ASP A 27 -7.78 7.19 12.39
CA ASP A 27 -6.76 6.93 13.40
C ASP A 27 -6.20 5.52 13.26
N LEU A 28 -7.06 4.53 12.95
CA LEU A 28 -6.64 3.18 12.59
C LEU A 28 -5.72 3.19 11.36
N HIS A 29 -6.12 3.88 10.29
CA HIS A 29 -5.30 3.99 9.07
C HIS A 29 -3.90 4.58 9.37
N ARG A 30 -3.84 5.64 10.15
CA ARG A 30 -2.57 6.25 10.57
C ARG A 30 -1.74 5.31 11.44
N GLY A 31 -2.39 4.65 12.40
CA GLY A 31 -1.76 3.66 13.28
C GLY A 31 -1.15 2.50 12.48
N LEU A 32 -1.91 1.94 11.53
CA LEU A 32 -1.42 0.88 10.64
C LEU A 32 -0.22 1.31 9.79
N GLY A 33 -0.21 2.56 9.29
CA GLY A 33 0.93 3.12 8.55
C GLY A 33 2.17 3.26 9.42
N GLY A 34 2.03 3.82 10.61
CA GLY A 34 3.12 3.96 11.58
C GLY A 34 3.65 2.61 12.04
N TYR A 35 2.76 1.66 12.34
CA TYR A 35 3.13 0.29 12.72
C TYR A 35 3.88 -0.43 11.58
N ALA A 36 3.43 -0.29 10.34
CA ALA A 36 4.12 -0.85 9.19
C ALA A 36 5.54 -0.31 9.05
N LEU A 37 5.74 0.99 9.26
CA LEU A 37 7.08 1.61 9.22
C LEU A 37 7.97 1.10 10.37
N ALA A 38 7.43 1.00 11.59
CA ALA A 38 8.16 0.47 12.74
C ALA A 38 8.58 -0.98 12.55
N CYS A 39 7.69 -1.85 12.05
CA CYS A 39 7.99 -3.24 11.72
C CYS A 39 9.04 -3.34 10.60
N THR A 40 9.01 -2.45 9.60
CA THR A 40 10.03 -2.42 8.54
C THR A 40 11.38 -2.00 9.12
N GLY A 41 11.44 -1.02 10.02
CA GLY A 41 12.67 -0.64 10.73
C GLY A 41 13.24 -1.79 11.56
N LEU A 42 12.39 -2.51 12.29
CA LEU A 42 12.79 -3.69 13.04
C LEU A 42 13.30 -4.81 12.10
N HIS A 43 12.62 -5.04 10.98
CA HIS A 43 13.06 -6.01 9.97
C HIS A 43 14.46 -5.69 9.43
N LEU A 44 14.72 -4.43 9.10
CA LEU A 44 16.07 -4.00 8.66
C LEU A 44 17.11 -4.17 9.77
N ALA A 45 16.78 -3.83 11.00
CA ALA A 45 17.68 -3.99 12.15
C ALA A 45 18.02 -5.46 12.41
N THR A 46 17.01 -6.34 12.33
CA THR A 46 17.23 -7.79 12.49
C THR A 46 18.02 -8.39 11.32
N ALA A 47 17.77 -7.97 10.08
CA ALA A 47 18.52 -8.39 8.92
C ALA A 47 20.01 -7.99 9.02
N PHE A 48 20.28 -6.78 9.50
CA PHE A 48 21.63 -6.30 9.74
C PHE A 48 22.33 -7.07 10.90
N GLY A 49 21.60 -7.36 11.98
CA GLY A 49 22.16 -8.05 13.16
C GLY A 49 22.30 -9.57 13.02
N ALA A 50 21.66 -10.18 12.02
CA ALA A 50 21.62 -11.64 11.88
C ALA A 50 22.84 -12.27 11.19
N ASP A 51 23.83 -11.45 10.78
CA ASP A 51 25.04 -11.89 10.07
C ASP A 51 24.76 -12.86 8.88
N ILE A 52 23.69 -12.56 8.14
CA ILE A 52 23.25 -13.34 6.97
C ILE A 52 24.04 -13.01 5.70
N GLY A 53 25.22 -12.38 5.84
CA GLY A 53 26.06 -11.97 4.73
C GLY A 53 25.53 -10.77 3.94
N VAL A 54 24.59 -10.00 4.51
CA VAL A 54 24.00 -8.79 3.90
C VAL A 54 24.63 -7.55 4.52
N GLY A 55 25.32 -6.78 3.69
CA GLY A 55 25.97 -5.54 4.10
C GLY A 55 25.01 -4.35 4.11
N VAL A 56 25.43 -3.24 4.72
CA VAL A 56 24.65 -1.98 4.78
C VAL A 56 24.29 -1.48 3.38
N ALA A 57 25.19 -1.58 2.41
CA ALA A 57 24.93 -1.15 1.05
C ALA A 57 23.76 -1.93 0.42
N GLU A 58 23.69 -3.23 0.65
CA GLU A 58 22.65 -4.10 0.11
C GLU A 58 21.27 -3.83 0.71
N LEU A 59 21.21 -3.35 1.97
CA LEU A 59 19.98 -2.99 2.65
C LEU A 59 19.43 -1.62 2.23
N PHE A 60 20.29 -0.71 1.76
CA PHE A 60 19.89 0.67 1.51
C PHE A 60 20.09 1.13 0.06
N VAL A 61 20.91 0.45 -0.74
CA VAL A 61 21.19 0.84 -2.12
C VAL A 61 20.54 -0.14 -3.09
N PRO A 62 19.58 0.31 -3.91
CA PRO A 62 18.98 -0.53 -4.94
C PRO A 62 20.05 -1.08 -5.90
N GLY A 63 20.03 -2.39 -6.14
CA GLY A 63 20.98 -3.04 -7.03
C GLY A 63 22.34 -3.39 -6.41
N ALA A 64 22.60 -3.07 -5.16
CA ALA A 64 23.87 -3.39 -4.51
C ALA A 64 24.03 -4.87 -4.13
N ALA A 65 22.91 -5.61 -4.00
CA ALA A 65 22.95 -7.00 -3.59
C ALA A 65 23.54 -7.89 -4.70
N THR A 66 24.41 -8.82 -4.27
CA THR A 66 25.07 -9.80 -5.15
C THR A 66 24.21 -11.03 -5.38
N VAL A 67 23.36 -11.38 -4.40
CA VAL A 67 22.41 -12.50 -4.48
C VAL A 67 21.01 -11.95 -4.63
N ASP A 68 20.26 -12.43 -5.63
CA ASP A 68 18.89 -11.98 -5.96
C ASP A 68 18.71 -10.45 -5.89
N ALA A 69 19.60 -9.73 -6.59
CA ALA A 69 19.62 -8.27 -6.61
C ALA A 69 18.23 -7.65 -6.90
N THR A 70 17.41 -8.32 -7.71
CA THR A 70 16.05 -7.86 -8.00
C THR A 70 15.18 -7.88 -6.76
N ALA A 71 15.16 -8.97 -6.02
CA ALA A 71 14.31 -9.09 -4.82
C ALA A 71 14.74 -8.10 -3.73
N TYR A 72 16.05 -7.92 -3.51
CA TYR A 72 16.56 -6.89 -2.58
C TYR A 72 16.15 -5.48 -3.03
N THR A 73 16.34 -5.16 -4.31
CA THR A 73 15.95 -3.86 -4.87
C THR A 73 14.47 -3.56 -4.65
N LEU A 74 13.58 -4.54 -4.84
CA LEU A 74 12.15 -4.38 -4.60
C LEU A 74 11.86 -4.03 -3.13
N GLY A 75 12.54 -4.68 -2.19
CA GLY A 75 12.42 -4.39 -0.76
C GLY A 75 12.90 -2.99 -0.39
N VAL A 76 14.06 -2.59 -0.92
CA VAL A 76 14.64 -1.25 -0.69
C VAL A 76 13.72 -0.15 -1.24
N VAL A 77 13.25 -0.30 -2.47
CA VAL A 77 12.32 0.66 -3.09
C VAL A 77 11.00 0.72 -2.31
N ALA A 78 10.43 -0.41 -1.94
CA ALA A 78 9.21 -0.47 -1.13
C ALA A 78 9.39 0.24 0.22
N THR A 79 10.54 0.07 0.86
CA THR A 79 10.88 0.73 2.14
C THR A 79 10.94 2.25 1.97
N TYR A 80 11.60 2.75 0.94
CA TYR A 80 11.68 4.19 0.69
C TYR A 80 10.32 4.80 0.38
N VAL A 81 9.50 4.13 -0.43
CA VAL A 81 8.15 4.62 -0.74
C VAL A 81 7.27 4.58 0.51
N LEU A 82 7.36 3.55 1.35
CA LEU A 82 6.64 3.49 2.62
C LEU A 82 7.05 4.64 3.54
N ALA A 83 8.35 4.83 3.75
CA ALA A 83 8.87 5.91 4.59
C ALA A 83 8.42 7.28 4.07
N LEU A 84 8.56 7.54 2.77
CA LEU A 84 8.12 8.77 2.14
C LEU A 84 6.61 9.00 2.34
N THR A 85 5.79 7.97 2.13
CA THR A 85 4.33 8.04 2.28
C THR A 85 3.93 8.37 3.73
N VAL A 86 4.55 7.72 4.71
CA VAL A 86 4.25 7.95 6.13
C VAL A 86 4.75 9.34 6.57
N ILE A 87 5.99 9.69 6.26
CA ILE A 87 6.58 10.97 6.63
C ILE A 87 5.82 12.15 6.02
N THR A 88 5.43 12.06 4.75
CA THR A 88 4.68 13.14 4.09
C THR A 88 3.20 13.20 4.53
N SER A 89 2.67 12.13 5.08
CA SER A 89 1.30 12.11 5.59
C SER A 89 1.17 12.75 6.99
N TRP A 90 2.25 12.77 7.77
CA TRP A 90 2.27 13.42 9.08
C TRP A 90 2.04 14.94 9.00
N PRO A 91 2.87 15.70 8.20
CA PRO A 91 2.65 17.13 7.99
C PRO A 91 1.86 17.42 6.70
N ARG A 92 0.83 16.64 6.37
CA ARG A 92 0.11 16.77 5.08
C ARG A 92 -0.37 18.19 4.75
N ARG A 93 -0.50 19.06 5.76
CA ARG A 93 -0.88 20.47 5.57
C ARG A 93 0.22 21.31 4.91
N ARG A 94 1.48 20.84 4.88
CA ARG A 94 2.65 21.52 4.30
C ARG A 94 2.85 21.18 2.82
N LEU A 95 2.18 20.13 2.31
CA LEU A 95 2.31 19.71 0.93
C LEU A 95 1.08 20.10 0.12
N PRO A 96 1.26 20.51 -1.15
CA PRO A 96 0.15 20.68 -2.09
C PRO A 96 -0.67 19.38 -2.17
N ARG A 97 -1.99 19.50 -2.10
CA ARG A 97 -2.89 18.35 -2.04
C ARG A 97 -2.67 17.36 -3.20
N ARG A 98 -2.36 17.87 -4.39
CA ARG A 98 -2.10 17.03 -5.58
C ARG A 98 -0.84 16.20 -5.39
N LEU A 99 0.26 16.82 -4.94
CA LEU A 99 1.54 16.14 -4.70
C LEU A 99 1.41 15.08 -3.60
N TRP A 100 0.78 15.45 -2.47
CA TRP A 100 0.50 14.51 -1.39
C TRP A 100 -0.30 13.29 -1.90
N HIS A 101 -1.30 13.52 -2.76
CA HIS A 101 -2.15 12.43 -3.27
C HIS A 101 -1.35 11.46 -4.14
N VAL A 102 -0.48 11.97 -5.02
CA VAL A 102 0.40 11.14 -5.86
C VAL A 102 1.33 10.31 -4.99
N VAL A 103 2.05 10.93 -4.05
CA VAL A 103 2.97 10.22 -3.14
C VAL A 103 2.21 9.16 -2.33
N HIS A 104 1.04 9.50 -1.81
CA HIS A 104 0.24 8.59 -1.00
C HIS A 104 -0.25 7.37 -1.81
N LEU A 105 -0.63 7.55 -3.06
CA LEU A 105 -1.06 6.45 -3.93
C LEU A 105 0.08 5.50 -4.29
N LEU A 106 1.35 5.93 -4.24
CA LEU A 106 2.50 5.05 -4.43
C LEU A 106 2.60 3.95 -3.36
N SER A 107 1.89 4.08 -2.24
CA SER A 107 1.79 3.00 -1.24
C SER A 107 1.19 1.70 -1.80
N VAL A 108 0.33 1.78 -2.82
CA VAL A 108 -0.30 0.60 -3.44
C VAL A 108 0.73 -0.23 -4.21
N PRO A 109 1.46 0.31 -5.22
CA PRO A 109 2.52 -0.45 -5.86
C PRO A 109 3.65 -0.84 -4.90
N ALA A 110 3.99 -0.01 -3.90
CA ALA A 110 4.99 -0.36 -2.91
C ALA A 110 4.59 -1.60 -2.08
N ALA A 111 3.30 -1.76 -1.76
CA ALA A 111 2.81 -2.97 -1.10
C ALA A 111 2.98 -4.22 -1.98
N ALA A 112 2.78 -4.10 -3.29
CA ALA A 112 3.02 -5.19 -4.25
C ALA A 112 4.51 -5.54 -4.34
N LEU A 113 5.41 -4.53 -4.41
CA LEU A 113 6.85 -4.73 -4.41
C LEU A 113 7.32 -5.43 -3.14
N ALA A 114 6.83 -5.00 -1.96
CA ALA A 114 7.13 -5.66 -0.68
C ALA A 114 6.63 -7.12 -0.65
N GLY A 115 5.46 -7.39 -1.24
CA GLY A 115 4.91 -8.74 -1.36
C GLY A 115 5.80 -9.65 -2.22
N VAL A 116 6.27 -9.17 -3.37
CA VAL A 116 7.19 -9.93 -4.25
C VAL A 116 8.54 -10.15 -3.56
N HIS A 117 9.08 -9.12 -2.90
CA HIS A 117 10.30 -9.23 -2.09
C HIS A 117 10.16 -10.33 -1.03
N ALA A 118 9.10 -10.30 -0.24
CA ALA A 118 8.84 -11.26 0.82
C ALA A 118 8.66 -12.69 0.28
N TYR A 119 8.00 -12.85 -0.88
CA TYR A 119 7.81 -14.15 -1.51
C TYR A 119 9.13 -14.75 -2.02
N ARG A 120 10.01 -13.91 -2.57
CA ARG A 120 11.29 -14.36 -3.14
C ARG A 120 12.35 -14.70 -2.09
N LEU A 121 12.43 -13.91 -1.02
CA LEU A 121 13.48 -14.04 0.00
C LEU A 121 13.00 -14.69 1.30
N GLY A 122 11.67 -14.79 1.51
CA GLY A 122 11.13 -15.38 2.72
C GLY A 122 11.34 -16.89 2.77
N THR A 123 12.00 -17.39 3.84
CA THR A 123 12.23 -18.82 4.09
C THR A 123 10.92 -19.60 4.17
N ASP A 124 9.90 -19.00 4.79
CA ASP A 124 8.58 -19.59 4.99
C ASP A 124 7.55 -19.19 3.93
N ALA A 125 8.00 -18.52 2.86
CA ALA A 125 7.11 -17.96 1.83
C ALA A 125 6.21 -19.01 1.14
N ARG A 126 6.61 -20.29 1.18
CA ARG A 126 5.85 -21.42 0.61
C ARG A 126 5.04 -22.19 1.66
N ALA A 127 5.12 -21.83 2.93
CA ALA A 127 4.31 -22.48 3.97
C ALA A 127 2.82 -22.19 3.74
N PRO A 128 1.92 -23.21 3.86
CA PRO A 128 0.50 -23.03 3.56
C PRO A 128 -0.16 -21.91 4.37
N LEU A 129 0.19 -21.77 5.64
CA LEU A 129 -0.33 -20.70 6.49
C LEU A 129 0.10 -19.33 5.98
N TYR A 130 1.37 -19.16 5.62
CA TYR A 130 1.90 -17.92 5.09
C TYR A 130 1.23 -17.55 3.76
N LEU A 131 1.11 -18.50 2.84
CA LEU A 131 0.42 -18.30 1.56
C LEU A 131 -1.06 -17.95 1.79
N GLY A 132 -1.74 -18.61 2.71
CA GLY A 132 -3.12 -18.30 3.06
C GLY A 132 -3.29 -16.86 3.56
N LEU A 133 -2.42 -16.42 4.45
CA LEU A 133 -2.40 -15.03 4.95
C LEU A 133 -2.07 -14.01 3.83
N CYS A 134 -1.13 -14.33 2.96
CA CYS A 134 -0.81 -13.49 1.80
C CYS A 134 -1.99 -13.38 0.83
N CYS A 135 -2.66 -14.48 0.51
CA CYS A 135 -3.85 -14.47 -0.34
C CYS A 135 -5.01 -13.69 0.29
N LEU A 136 -5.24 -13.85 1.59
CA LEU A 136 -6.28 -13.11 2.32
C LEU A 136 -6.00 -11.61 2.30
N THR A 137 -4.77 -11.21 2.60
CA THR A 137 -4.38 -9.78 2.63
C THR A 137 -4.37 -9.17 1.23
N ALA A 138 -3.89 -9.90 0.23
CA ALA A 138 -3.95 -9.46 -1.17
C ALA A 138 -5.40 -9.32 -1.64
N GLY A 139 -6.28 -10.28 -1.35
CA GLY A 139 -7.71 -10.21 -1.64
C GLY A 139 -8.39 -9.01 -0.99
N ALA A 140 -8.07 -8.73 0.27
CA ALA A 140 -8.58 -7.57 1.00
C ALA A 140 -8.14 -6.23 0.37
N ALA A 141 -7.00 -6.17 -0.32
CA ALA A 141 -6.55 -4.99 -1.05
C ALA A 141 -7.12 -4.92 -2.48
N VAL A 142 -7.14 -6.05 -3.20
CA VAL A 142 -7.59 -6.13 -4.60
C VAL A 142 -9.10 -5.93 -4.72
N TYR A 143 -9.89 -6.44 -3.79
CA TYR A 143 -11.35 -6.32 -3.81
C TYR A 143 -11.84 -4.86 -3.86
N PRO A 144 -11.47 -3.97 -2.92
CA PRO A 144 -11.88 -2.57 -2.98
C PRO A 144 -11.29 -1.82 -4.17
N LEU A 145 -10.12 -2.21 -4.66
CA LEU A 145 -9.54 -1.66 -5.88
C LEU A 145 -10.38 -2.02 -7.11
N GLY A 146 -10.78 -3.29 -7.23
CA GLY A 146 -11.66 -3.78 -8.30
C GLY A 146 -12.99 -3.04 -8.32
N LEU A 147 -13.65 -2.88 -7.16
CA LEU A 147 -14.89 -2.12 -7.02
C LEU A 147 -14.75 -0.66 -7.46
N ARG A 148 -13.58 -0.06 -7.24
CA ARG A 148 -13.30 1.30 -7.73
C ARG A 148 -13.17 1.38 -9.22
N LEU A 149 -12.41 0.47 -9.83
CA LEU A 149 -12.20 0.46 -11.27
C LEU A 149 -13.51 0.23 -12.03
N THR A 150 -14.33 -0.72 -11.55
CA THR A 150 -15.65 -0.98 -12.14
C THR A 150 -16.63 0.17 -11.93
N GLY A 151 -16.63 0.80 -10.75
CA GLY A 151 -17.46 1.98 -10.45
C GLY A 151 -17.09 3.20 -11.28
N LEU A 152 -15.83 3.39 -11.64
CA LEU A 152 -15.36 4.43 -12.55
C LEU A 152 -15.80 4.16 -13.98
N ALA A 153 -15.69 2.90 -14.44
CA ALA A 153 -16.14 2.49 -15.76
C ALA A 153 -17.66 2.65 -15.94
N GLY A 154 -18.47 2.38 -14.88
CA GLY A 154 -19.91 2.53 -14.91
C GLY A 154 -20.38 3.99 -14.96
N ARG A 155 -19.61 4.93 -14.41
CA ARG A 155 -19.94 6.37 -14.47
C ARG A 155 -19.74 6.97 -15.85
N GLY A 156 -18.79 6.48 -16.63
CA GLY A 156 -18.58 6.91 -18.02
C GLY A 156 -19.69 6.47 -18.99
N ARG A 157 -20.53 5.51 -18.57
CA ARG A 157 -21.61 4.93 -19.41
C ARG A 157 -23.00 5.48 -19.16
N ARG A 158 -23.20 6.41 -18.21
CA ARG A 158 -24.53 7.02 -18.06
C ARG A 158 -24.81 7.89 -19.29
N PRO A 159 -25.86 7.57 -20.11
CA PRO A 159 -26.28 8.44 -21.19
C PRO A 159 -26.61 9.80 -20.59
N ARG A 160 -26.10 10.86 -21.17
CA ARG A 160 -26.56 12.22 -20.92
C ARG A 160 -28.00 12.22 -21.39
N THR A 161 -28.94 12.02 -20.48
CA THR A 161 -30.38 12.22 -20.82
C THR A 161 -30.49 13.66 -21.31
N ALA A 162 -30.69 13.77 -22.62
CA ALA A 162 -31.03 15.04 -23.27
C ALA A 162 -32.20 15.65 -22.50
N GLY A 163 -32.08 16.95 -22.19
CA GLY A 163 -33.07 17.66 -21.46
C GLY A 163 -34.47 17.47 -22.10
N LEU A 164 -35.36 16.88 -21.31
CA LEU A 164 -36.77 17.00 -21.57
C LEU A 164 -37.16 18.42 -21.14
N GLU A 165 -37.27 19.29 -22.12
CA GLU A 165 -37.97 20.59 -21.92
C GLU A 165 -39.36 20.29 -21.40
N PRO A 166 -39.86 21.00 -20.37
CA PRO A 166 -41.26 20.92 -19.97
C PRO A 166 -42.12 21.50 -21.08
N PRO A 167 -43.26 20.87 -21.40
CA PRO A 167 -44.24 21.47 -22.33
C PRO A 167 -44.76 22.78 -21.77
N ALA A 168 -44.95 23.74 -22.67
CA ALA A 168 -45.50 25.08 -22.42
C ALA A 168 -46.94 25.04 -21.90
#